data_4f84d0d0b32d9ca1b0ba1bd7618f67f5
#
_entry.id   4f84d0d0b32d9ca1b0ba1bd7618f67f5
#
_cell.length_a   1.000
_cell.length_b   1.000
_cell.length_c   1.000
_cell.angle_alpha   90.00
_cell.angle_beta   90.00
_cell.angle_gamma   90.00
#
_symmetry.space_group_name_H-M   'P 1'
#
loop_
_entity.id
_entity.type
_entity.pdbx_description
1 polymer ?
#
loop_
_entity_poly.entity_id
_entity_poly.type
_entity_poly.pdbx_seq_one_letter_code
_entity_poly.pdbx_strand_id
1 'polypeptide(L)'
;MTPIPPVIATDNSTALDGFPIVFEDQYLQLTSALPLDANVYGLGEVVASSGFRRDAGTNGGTGTIQTMWARDDADPIDRNIYGSHPIYMEHRFDSSTHTSQSHGVFLYSASGSDILLLTPPSSNVSLIEYRLLGGTLDFYFFSGPSPQKVVEQYGELVGLPTWQPAFGFGFHLCRWGYLNLNDTKDQVVKMREANIPLEVMWNDIDLYHAFRDFTSDPVSFPAAEMKTFIDELHANYQHYIPIVDAAVAHQVNATDIYDPYTRGAELDVFIKNPNGTEYIGQVWPGYTVFPDWFAKDTQQYWTEALRNWSQSGIDFSGVWLDMNEASSFCEGSCGTDANLSNTSPPFLLPGDPGMPITDYPEGYNSTISGPSGNITVNGTLTFGADGSTSSSLSKRGIGAGRQTGINLNVPPYTIHNGFGPLSVHTIATNATHAGDFVELDVHNMWGLMEEKATHLALLKIQPKKRPFLISRSTFPSTGKWSGHWLGDNFSKWQYMYFSIQGVLQFQLFQIPMVGADTCGFQGNTDEELCNRWMQLSAFVPFYRNHNQRGALSQEPYRWDSVANATRTAIATILDWPRRPCNTSVDSERFHSRWNIPWTWPSDLA
;
A
#
# COMPACT_ATOMS: atom_id res chain seq x y z
N MET A 1 7.62 20.51 -16.82
CA MET A 1 9.07 20.32 -16.56
C MET A 1 9.60 19.30 -17.55
N THR A 2 10.81 19.49 -18.07
CA THR A 2 11.37 18.55 -19.05
C THR A 2 12.24 17.54 -18.30
N PRO A 3 12.04 16.23 -18.47
CA PRO A 3 12.93 15.23 -17.88
C PRO A 3 14.37 15.50 -18.31
N ILE A 4 15.31 15.33 -17.38
CA ILE A 4 16.73 15.46 -17.70
C ILE A 4 17.14 14.20 -18.49
N PRO A 5 17.69 14.34 -19.71
CA PRO A 5 18.13 13.17 -20.45
C PRO A 5 19.35 12.54 -19.79
N PRO A 6 19.56 11.21 -19.95
CA PRO A 6 20.75 10.55 -19.47
C PRO A 6 22.02 11.21 -20.03
N VAL A 7 22.99 11.48 -19.16
CA VAL A 7 24.26 12.10 -19.56
C VAL A 7 25.35 11.04 -19.57
N ILE A 8 25.91 10.73 -20.73
CA ILE A 8 27.09 9.89 -20.85
C ILE A 8 28.32 10.79 -20.70
N ALA A 9 29.20 10.46 -19.76
CA ALA A 9 30.38 11.25 -19.47
C ALA A 9 31.35 11.30 -20.64
N THR A 10 31.86 12.52 -20.88
CA THR A 10 33.03 12.74 -21.75
C THR A 10 34.30 12.98 -20.95
N ASP A 11 34.20 13.08 -19.63
CA ASP A 11 35.27 13.35 -18.68
C ASP A 11 35.20 12.36 -17.50
N ASN A 12 36.31 11.70 -17.19
CA ASN A 12 36.39 10.65 -16.18
C ASN A 12 36.79 11.18 -14.79
N SER A 13 36.98 12.48 -14.59
CA SER A 13 37.53 13.05 -13.35
C SER A 13 36.57 12.95 -12.14
N THR A 14 35.24 12.83 -12.38
CA THR A 14 34.20 12.73 -11.36
C THR A 14 33.16 11.66 -11.68
N ALA A 15 33.59 10.57 -12.32
CA ALA A 15 32.69 9.59 -12.92
C ALA A 15 32.73 8.26 -12.15
N LEU A 16 31.56 7.62 -12.00
CA LEU A 16 31.44 6.20 -11.69
C LEU A 16 31.24 5.44 -13.02
N ASP A 17 32.00 4.37 -13.26
CA ASP A 17 31.97 3.60 -14.50
C ASP A 17 32.10 4.46 -15.80
N GLY A 18 32.75 5.62 -15.70
CA GLY A 18 32.89 6.56 -16.81
C GLY A 18 31.71 7.53 -16.99
N PHE A 19 30.75 7.55 -16.07
CA PHE A 19 29.59 8.45 -16.11
C PHE A 19 29.69 9.52 -15.02
N PRO A 20 29.33 10.79 -15.29
CA PRO A 20 29.39 11.84 -14.28
C PRO A 20 28.38 11.62 -13.17
N ILE A 21 28.80 11.95 -11.94
CA ILE A 21 27.86 12.18 -10.84
C ILE A 21 27.36 13.62 -10.98
N VAL A 22 26.03 13.79 -11.06
CA VAL A 22 25.41 15.12 -11.04
C VAL A 22 24.95 15.41 -9.61
N PHE A 23 25.33 16.57 -9.12
CA PHE A 23 24.97 17.06 -7.79
C PHE A 23 24.55 18.52 -7.89
N GLU A 24 23.25 18.74 -7.71
CA GLU A 24 22.63 20.06 -7.73
C GLU A 24 21.69 20.22 -6.53
N ASP A 25 21.24 21.44 -6.27
CA ASP A 25 20.21 21.65 -5.27
C ASP A 25 18.94 20.86 -5.63
N GLN A 26 18.51 19.97 -4.73
CA GLN A 26 17.37 19.06 -4.93
C GLN A 26 17.49 18.14 -6.17
N TYR A 27 18.69 17.76 -6.55
CA TYR A 27 18.89 16.77 -7.58
C TYR A 27 20.23 16.04 -7.44
N LEU A 28 20.14 14.71 -7.40
CA LEU A 28 21.29 13.83 -7.44
C LEU A 28 21.12 12.85 -8.61
N GLN A 29 22.18 12.63 -9.38
CA GLN A 29 22.17 11.59 -10.42
C GLN A 29 23.42 10.72 -10.32
N LEU A 30 23.20 9.41 -10.37
CA LEU A 30 24.25 8.40 -10.47
C LEU A 30 23.90 7.44 -11.60
N THR A 31 24.86 7.18 -12.48
CA THR A 31 24.71 6.20 -13.56
C THR A 31 25.79 5.13 -13.45
N SER A 32 25.42 3.87 -13.64
CA SER A 32 26.33 2.72 -13.64
C SER A 32 26.06 1.80 -14.82
N ALA A 33 27.08 1.09 -15.27
CA ALA A 33 26.99 0.16 -16.38
C ALA A 33 26.44 -1.21 -15.93
N LEU A 34 25.61 -1.77 -16.78
CA LEU A 34 25.11 -3.15 -16.71
C LEU A 34 25.53 -3.91 -17.97
N PRO A 35 25.59 -5.24 -17.95
CA PRO A 35 25.69 -6.03 -19.18
C PRO A 35 24.60 -5.65 -20.18
N LEU A 36 24.90 -5.73 -21.46
CA LEU A 36 23.90 -5.52 -22.49
C LEU A 36 22.72 -6.49 -22.28
N ASP A 37 21.50 -5.96 -22.28
CA ASP A 37 20.26 -6.72 -22.03
C ASP A 37 20.30 -7.50 -20.71
N ALA A 38 20.75 -6.83 -19.62
CA ALA A 38 20.85 -7.42 -18.29
C ALA A 38 19.53 -8.01 -17.79
N ASN A 39 19.60 -9.15 -17.11
CA ASN A 39 18.43 -9.73 -16.44
C ASN A 39 18.25 -9.10 -15.07
N VAL A 40 17.45 -8.05 -15.00
CA VAL A 40 17.14 -7.28 -13.81
C VAL A 40 15.76 -7.63 -13.29
N TYR A 41 15.62 -7.84 -11.99
CA TYR A 41 14.39 -8.15 -11.27
C TYR A 41 14.26 -7.22 -10.06
N GLY A 42 13.04 -6.92 -9.64
CA GLY A 42 12.77 -5.97 -8.56
C GLY A 42 12.38 -4.60 -9.11
N LEU A 43 12.75 -3.53 -8.41
CA LEU A 43 12.32 -2.16 -8.71
C LEU A 43 10.80 -2.04 -8.81
N GLY A 44 10.14 -1.79 -7.70
CA GLY A 44 8.68 -1.66 -7.59
C GLY A 44 8.28 -0.68 -6.49
N GLU A 45 7.04 -0.65 -6.22
CA GLU A 45 5.94 -1.51 -6.68
C GLU A 45 5.44 -1.08 -8.06
N VAL A 46 5.06 -2.05 -8.88
CA VAL A 46 4.57 -1.78 -10.23
C VAL A 46 3.84 -2.98 -10.83
N VAL A 47 2.78 -2.70 -11.60
CA VAL A 47 2.19 -3.64 -12.54
C VAL A 47 2.95 -3.52 -13.87
N ALA A 48 3.92 -4.41 -14.11
CA ALA A 48 4.84 -4.26 -15.22
C ALA A 48 4.36 -4.98 -16.49
N SER A 49 4.25 -4.26 -17.60
CA SER A 49 3.96 -4.85 -18.92
C SER A 49 5.09 -5.76 -19.41
N SER A 50 6.33 -5.48 -19.01
CA SER A 50 7.50 -6.30 -19.32
C SER A 50 7.53 -7.66 -18.59
N GLY A 51 6.64 -7.85 -17.62
CA GLY A 51 6.63 -9.04 -16.79
C GLY A 51 7.52 -8.93 -15.55
N PHE A 52 7.90 -10.10 -15.00
CA PHE A 52 8.72 -10.15 -13.79
C PHE A 52 10.16 -9.65 -14.03
N ARG A 53 10.74 -9.88 -15.22
CA ARG A 53 12.01 -9.29 -15.65
C ARG A 53 11.78 -7.86 -16.11
N ARG A 54 12.59 -6.93 -15.62
CA ARG A 54 12.53 -5.52 -16.02
C ARG A 54 13.19 -5.34 -17.41
N ASP A 55 12.60 -4.48 -18.23
CA ASP A 55 13.13 -4.17 -19.56
C ASP A 55 14.34 -3.23 -19.45
N ALA A 56 15.47 -3.63 -19.99
CA ALA A 56 16.70 -2.83 -20.02
C ALA A 56 16.76 -1.86 -21.23
N GLY A 57 15.72 -1.83 -22.05
CA GLY A 57 15.70 -1.05 -23.29
C GLY A 57 16.49 -1.70 -24.42
N THR A 58 16.30 -1.19 -25.61
CA THR A 58 17.03 -1.59 -26.81
C THR A 58 17.74 -0.39 -27.41
N ASN A 59 18.66 -0.61 -28.32
CA ASN A 59 19.51 0.34 -29.02
C ASN A 59 18.93 1.77 -29.13
N GLY A 60 19.33 2.63 -28.21
CA GLY A 60 18.86 4.04 -28.12
C GLY A 60 17.54 4.23 -27.34
N GLY A 61 17.00 3.18 -26.74
CA GLY A 61 15.73 3.23 -26.02
C GLY A 61 15.87 3.16 -24.51
N THR A 62 14.95 3.83 -23.81
CA THR A 62 14.67 3.59 -22.39
C THR A 62 13.71 2.42 -22.30
N GLY A 63 14.06 1.42 -21.51
CA GLY A 63 13.17 0.30 -21.20
C GLY A 63 12.29 0.62 -20.01
N THR A 64 12.84 0.46 -18.81
CA THR A 64 12.12 0.71 -17.56
C THR A 64 12.37 2.13 -17.06
N ILE A 65 11.31 2.82 -16.66
CA ILE A 65 11.37 3.96 -15.76
C ILE A 65 10.55 3.58 -14.53
N GLN A 66 11.24 3.36 -13.41
CA GLN A 66 10.58 3.06 -12.16
C GLN A 66 10.65 4.25 -11.23
N THR A 67 9.52 4.90 -11.04
CA THR A 67 9.39 6.00 -10.10
C THR A 67 9.16 5.48 -8.69
N MET A 68 9.93 5.96 -7.75
CA MET A 68 9.80 5.72 -6.31
C MET A 68 9.07 6.91 -5.68
N TRP A 69 7.76 6.83 -5.70
CA TRP A 69 6.85 7.76 -5.05
C TRP A 69 5.56 7.01 -4.79
N ALA A 70 5.31 6.66 -3.53
CA ALA A 70 4.11 5.96 -3.12
C ALA A 70 2.88 6.82 -3.43
N ARG A 71 1.86 6.24 -4.05
CA ARG A 71 0.62 6.95 -4.35
C ARG A 71 -0.56 6.02 -4.47
N ASP A 72 -1.72 6.56 -4.16
CA ASP A 72 -3.00 5.92 -4.32
C ASP A 72 -3.46 6.01 -5.79
N ASP A 73 -3.33 4.91 -6.52
CA ASP A 73 -3.85 4.77 -7.88
C ASP A 73 -4.15 3.30 -8.18
N ALA A 74 -5.31 3.05 -8.75
CA ALA A 74 -5.76 1.71 -9.07
C ALA A 74 -4.92 1.07 -10.17
N ASP A 75 -3.99 0.26 -9.80
CA ASP A 75 -3.15 -0.64 -10.61
C ASP A 75 -2.87 -0.20 -12.07
N PRO A 76 -2.39 1.01 -12.33
CA PRO A 76 -1.99 1.42 -13.68
C PRO A 76 -0.76 0.64 -14.13
N ILE A 77 -0.71 0.30 -15.43
CA ILE A 77 0.41 -0.44 -16.00
C ILE A 77 1.62 0.49 -16.20
N ASP A 78 2.81 0.03 -15.82
CA ASP A 78 4.10 0.72 -15.98
C ASP A 78 4.18 2.11 -15.30
N ARG A 79 3.47 2.28 -14.18
CA ARG A 79 3.53 3.49 -13.36
C ARG A 79 3.76 3.14 -11.90
N ASN A 80 4.23 4.11 -11.13
CA ASN A 80 4.32 3.97 -9.68
C ASN A 80 2.93 3.85 -9.04
N ILE A 81 2.85 3.02 -8.02
CA ILE A 81 1.64 2.76 -7.24
C ILE A 81 2.00 2.78 -5.75
N TYR A 82 1.33 2.05 -4.93
CA TYR A 82 1.27 2.07 -3.48
C TYR A 82 2.60 2.00 -2.73
N GLY A 83 3.54 1.19 -3.19
CA GLY A 83 4.82 0.94 -2.50
C GLY A 83 6.06 1.43 -3.24
N SER A 84 7.17 1.56 -2.53
CA SER A 84 8.45 1.99 -3.10
C SER A 84 9.59 1.09 -2.65
N HIS A 85 10.14 0.30 -3.58
CA HIS A 85 11.20 -0.67 -3.33
C HIS A 85 12.38 -0.46 -4.27
N PRO A 86 13.34 0.42 -3.93
CA PRO A 86 14.51 0.73 -4.75
C PRO A 86 15.61 -0.33 -4.61
N ILE A 87 15.24 -1.59 -4.79
CA ILE A 87 16.13 -2.73 -4.80
C ILE A 87 15.99 -3.48 -6.11
N TYR A 88 17.11 -3.88 -6.70
CA TYR A 88 17.11 -4.83 -7.78
C TYR A 88 18.05 -6.00 -7.52
N MET A 89 17.77 -7.12 -8.17
CA MET A 89 18.66 -8.26 -8.32
C MET A 89 18.99 -8.43 -9.81
N GLU A 90 20.27 -8.53 -10.13
CA GLU A 90 20.73 -8.92 -11.45
C GLU A 90 21.17 -10.39 -11.45
N HIS A 91 20.77 -11.13 -12.48
CA HIS A 91 21.15 -12.53 -12.68
C HIS A 91 21.93 -12.70 -13.99
N ARG A 92 23.13 -13.24 -13.90
CA ARG A 92 24.03 -13.50 -15.04
C ARG A 92 24.19 -15.00 -15.23
N PHE A 93 24.18 -15.42 -16.49
CA PHE A 93 24.53 -16.78 -16.87
C PHE A 93 25.69 -16.77 -17.87
N ASP A 94 26.77 -17.45 -17.52
CA ASP A 94 27.91 -17.68 -18.41
C ASP A 94 27.76 -19.03 -19.11
N SER A 95 27.44 -18.99 -20.39
CA SER A 95 27.25 -20.19 -21.20
C SER A 95 28.53 -20.98 -21.45
N SER A 96 29.71 -20.37 -21.30
CA SER A 96 31.01 -21.04 -21.50
C SER A 96 31.39 -21.90 -20.30
N THR A 97 31.07 -21.48 -19.11
CA THR A 97 31.34 -22.18 -17.84
C THR A 97 30.13 -22.91 -17.27
N HIS A 98 28.94 -22.69 -17.84
CA HIS A 98 27.65 -23.16 -17.35
C HIS A 98 27.39 -22.74 -15.88
N THR A 99 27.86 -21.57 -15.50
CA THR A 99 27.67 -21.01 -14.16
C THR A 99 26.74 -19.82 -14.18
N SER A 100 25.95 -19.67 -13.12
CA SER A 100 25.14 -18.48 -12.90
C SER A 100 25.55 -17.76 -11.62
N GLN A 101 25.44 -16.44 -11.65
CA GLN A 101 25.71 -15.57 -10.51
C GLN A 101 24.66 -14.50 -10.40
N SER A 102 24.30 -14.15 -9.18
CA SER A 102 23.40 -13.06 -8.90
C SER A 102 24.04 -12.11 -7.90
N HIS A 103 23.70 -10.83 -8.03
CA HIS A 103 23.98 -9.83 -7.02
C HIS A 103 22.76 -8.92 -6.85
N GLY A 104 22.69 -8.19 -5.76
CA GLY A 104 21.65 -7.20 -5.51
C GLY A 104 22.24 -5.83 -5.22
N VAL A 105 21.49 -4.80 -5.56
CA VAL A 105 21.82 -3.42 -5.21
C VAL A 105 20.58 -2.74 -4.67
N PHE A 106 20.72 -2.13 -3.51
CA PHE A 106 19.66 -1.42 -2.82
C PHE A 106 20.05 0.02 -2.57
N LEU A 107 19.23 0.97 -3.00
CA LEU A 107 19.34 2.38 -2.65
C LEU A 107 18.45 2.66 -1.44
N TYR A 108 19.03 3.01 -0.31
CA TYR A 108 18.26 3.39 0.88
C TYR A 108 17.89 4.88 0.82
N SER A 109 16.73 5.17 0.21
CA SER A 109 16.19 6.52 0.11
C SER A 109 14.67 6.49 0.18
N ALA A 110 14.07 7.36 0.97
CA ALA A 110 12.63 7.57 1.07
C ALA A 110 12.15 8.79 0.25
N SER A 111 13.09 9.54 -0.33
CA SER A 111 12.78 10.68 -1.21
C SER A 111 12.26 10.23 -2.57
N GLY A 112 11.52 11.13 -3.24
CA GLY A 112 11.09 10.92 -4.61
C GLY A 112 12.26 10.68 -5.56
N SER A 113 12.19 9.63 -6.37
CA SER A 113 13.25 9.31 -7.32
C SER A 113 12.75 8.52 -8.52
N ASP A 114 13.51 8.56 -9.61
CA ASP A 114 13.39 7.65 -10.74
C ASP A 114 14.60 6.72 -10.82
N ILE A 115 14.36 5.46 -11.13
CA ILE A 115 15.40 4.51 -11.50
C ILE A 115 15.12 4.04 -12.93
N LEU A 116 16.06 4.34 -13.83
CA LEU A 116 15.93 4.05 -15.24
C LEU A 116 16.84 2.90 -15.66
N LEU A 117 16.29 2.00 -16.47
CA LEU A 117 17.08 1.03 -17.23
C LEU A 117 17.03 1.43 -18.70
N LEU A 118 18.17 1.59 -19.33
CA LEU A 118 18.26 2.06 -20.71
C LEU A 118 19.48 1.48 -21.43
N THR A 119 19.41 1.42 -22.76
CA THR A 119 20.53 1.00 -23.59
C THR A 119 20.85 2.10 -24.60
N PRO A 120 21.99 2.80 -24.48
CA PRO A 120 22.37 3.87 -25.42
C PRO A 120 22.54 3.36 -26.84
N PRO A 121 22.41 4.25 -27.86
CA PRO A 121 22.60 3.86 -29.25
C PRO A 121 23.98 3.26 -29.51
N SER A 122 24.02 2.13 -30.19
CA SER A 122 25.27 1.42 -30.55
C SER A 122 26.17 1.06 -29.36
N SER A 123 25.62 1.04 -28.15
CA SER A 123 26.31 0.63 -26.93
C SER A 123 26.40 -0.89 -26.84
N ASN A 124 27.49 -1.37 -26.24
CA ASN A 124 27.65 -2.76 -25.83
C ASN A 124 27.32 -3.00 -24.35
N VAL A 125 26.75 -2.00 -23.69
CA VAL A 125 26.29 -2.06 -22.30
C VAL A 125 24.91 -1.46 -22.18
N SER A 126 24.11 -1.95 -21.24
CA SER A 126 22.95 -1.26 -20.70
C SER A 126 23.36 -0.41 -19.51
N LEU A 127 22.51 0.50 -19.08
CA LEU A 127 22.76 1.39 -17.95
C LEU A 127 21.64 1.29 -16.94
N ILE A 128 22.00 1.48 -15.68
CA ILE A 128 21.05 1.87 -14.62
C ILE A 128 21.37 3.28 -14.18
N GLU A 129 20.36 4.14 -14.14
CA GLU A 129 20.49 5.53 -13.77
C GLU A 129 19.51 5.88 -12.65
N TYR A 130 20.03 6.44 -11.57
CA TYR A 130 19.28 6.91 -10.42
C TYR A 130 19.18 8.43 -10.46
N ARG A 131 17.96 8.95 -10.32
CA ARG A 131 17.65 10.38 -10.26
C ARG A 131 16.83 10.68 -9.02
N LEU A 132 17.39 11.38 -8.06
CA LEU A 132 16.76 11.66 -6.78
C LEU A 132 16.47 13.15 -6.66
N LEU A 133 15.30 13.50 -6.11
CA LEU A 133 14.91 14.88 -5.81
C LEU A 133 15.41 15.36 -4.44
N GLY A 134 15.97 14.48 -3.65
CA GLY A 134 16.47 14.76 -2.31
C GLY A 134 17.12 13.53 -1.69
N GLY A 135 17.37 13.57 -0.38
CA GLY A 135 17.97 12.48 0.34
C GLY A 135 19.47 12.30 0.07
N THR A 136 19.94 11.07 0.10
CA THR A 136 21.34 10.69 -0.04
C THR A 136 21.50 9.50 -0.99
N LEU A 137 22.71 9.36 -1.56
CA LEU A 137 23.10 8.18 -2.33
C LEU A 137 23.67 7.11 -1.38
N ASP A 138 22.79 6.44 -0.66
CA ASP A 138 23.18 5.39 0.32
C ASP A 138 22.92 4.01 -0.26
N PHE A 139 23.99 3.36 -0.75
CA PHE A 139 23.92 2.10 -1.46
C PHE A 139 24.40 0.91 -0.67
N TYR A 140 23.66 -0.18 -0.73
CA TYR A 140 24.02 -1.49 -0.19
C TYR A 140 24.14 -2.51 -1.34
N PHE A 141 25.23 -3.30 -1.30
CA PHE A 141 25.54 -4.29 -2.32
C PHE A 141 25.51 -5.69 -1.72
N PHE A 142 24.78 -6.60 -2.36
CA PHE A 142 24.64 -7.99 -1.95
C PHE A 142 25.35 -8.88 -2.98
N SER A 143 26.39 -9.58 -2.53
CA SER A 143 27.26 -10.34 -3.45
C SER A 143 26.68 -11.67 -3.94
N GLY A 144 25.60 -12.15 -3.36
CA GLY A 144 25.04 -13.43 -3.68
C GLY A 144 25.92 -14.62 -3.26
N PRO A 145 26.26 -15.56 -4.12
CA PRO A 145 26.16 -15.59 -5.61
C PRO A 145 24.84 -16.13 -6.19
N SER A 146 23.96 -16.71 -5.39
CA SER A 146 22.67 -17.21 -5.87
C SER A 146 21.53 -16.20 -5.60
N PRO A 147 20.39 -16.27 -6.31
CA PRO A 147 19.23 -15.45 -6.00
C PRO A 147 18.80 -15.54 -4.54
N GLN A 148 18.78 -16.75 -3.97
CA GLN A 148 18.44 -16.97 -2.56
C GLN A 148 19.38 -16.22 -1.63
N LYS A 149 20.71 -16.26 -1.91
CA LYS A 149 21.69 -15.56 -1.08
C LYS A 149 21.55 -14.04 -1.16
N VAL A 150 21.19 -13.48 -2.30
CA VAL A 150 20.88 -12.06 -2.43
C VAL A 150 19.69 -11.69 -1.54
N VAL A 151 18.60 -12.47 -1.60
CA VAL A 151 17.39 -12.24 -0.80
C VAL A 151 17.68 -12.41 0.70
N GLU A 152 18.48 -13.43 1.10
CA GLU A 152 18.92 -13.61 2.49
C GLU A 152 19.73 -12.40 2.99
N GLN A 153 20.74 -11.96 2.23
CA GLN A 153 21.59 -10.81 2.59
C GLN A 153 20.77 -9.51 2.67
N TYR A 154 19.81 -9.32 1.79
CA TYR A 154 18.89 -8.20 1.87
C TYR A 154 18.04 -8.28 3.14
N GLY A 155 17.49 -9.45 3.47
CA GLY A 155 16.71 -9.69 4.68
C GLY A 155 17.51 -9.45 5.97
N GLU A 156 18.80 -9.77 6.00
CA GLU A 156 19.68 -9.46 7.12
C GLU A 156 19.79 -7.94 7.37
N LEU A 157 19.73 -7.13 6.30
CA LEU A 157 19.76 -5.67 6.40
C LEU A 157 18.41 -5.08 6.81
N VAL A 158 17.34 -5.40 6.08
CA VAL A 158 16.03 -4.75 6.26
C VAL A 158 15.18 -5.40 7.34
N GLY A 159 15.57 -6.55 7.82
CA GLY A 159 14.85 -7.37 8.78
C GLY A 159 14.11 -8.52 8.11
N LEU A 160 14.09 -9.66 8.80
CA LEU A 160 13.39 -10.86 8.34
C LEU A 160 11.87 -10.70 8.50
N PRO A 161 11.07 -11.35 7.64
CA PRO A 161 9.62 -11.32 7.73
C PRO A 161 9.10 -11.77 9.09
N THR A 162 8.06 -11.10 9.58
CA THR A 162 7.41 -11.46 10.83
C THR A 162 6.66 -12.78 10.72
N TRP A 163 6.62 -13.52 11.82
CA TRP A 163 5.85 -14.75 11.91
C TRP A 163 4.34 -14.47 11.84
N GLN A 164 3.70 -14.96 10.80
CA GLN A 164 2.27 -14.82 10.63
C GLN A 164 1.49 -15.81 11.53
N PRO A 165 0.30 -15.46 12.03
CA PRO A 165 -0.59 -16.41 12.65
C PRO A 165 -1.17 -17.38 11.60
N ALA A 166 -1.46 -18.62 12.00
CA ALA A 166 -1.93 -19.67 11.09
C ALA A 166 -3.21 -19.27 10.31
N PHE A 167 -4.13 -18.56 10.94
CA PHE A 167 -5.37 -18.11 10.31
C PHE A 167 -5.12 -17.17 9.12
N GLY A 168 -3.99 -16.45 9.10
CA GLY A 168 -3.63 -15.56 7.99
C GLY A 168 -3.46 -16.26 6.64
N PHE A 169 -3.23 -17.59 6.65
CA PHE A 169 -3.13 -18.41 5.44
C PHE A 169 -4.46 -19.08 5.04
N GLY A 170 -5.54 -18.82 5.80
CA GLY A 170 -6.88 -19.29 5.47
C GLY A 170 -7.55 -18.45 4.38
N PHE A 171 -8.85 -18.69 4.17
CA PHE A 171 -9.65 -17.92 3.23
C PHE A 171 -10.25 -16.68 3.91
N HIS A 172 -10.00 -15.53 3.31
CA HIS A 172 -10.47 -14.22 3.76
C HIS A 172 -11.59 -13.72 2.83
N LEU A 173 -12.67 -13.21 3.42
CA LEU A 173 -13.79 -12.63 2.69
C LEU A 173 -13.99 -11.18 3.11
N CYS A 174 -14.02 -10.30 2.13
CA CYS A 174 -14.24 -8.87 2.26
C CYS A 174 -15.07 -8.34 1.11
N ARG A 175 -15.69 -7.20 1.33
CA ARG A 175 -16.28 -6.35 0.29
C ARG A 175 -16.43 -4.93 0.80
N TRP A 176 -16.08 -3.95 0.00
CA TRP A 176 -16.58 -2.60 0.15
C TRP A 176 -18.03 -2.59 -0.32
N GLY A 177 -18.97 -2.48 0.63
CA GLY A 177 -20.39 -2.54 0.35
C GLY A 177 -21.19 -3.62 1.09
N TYR A 178 -20.65 -4.21 2.16
CA TYR A 178 -21.48 -4.84 3.18
C TYR A 178 -22.03 -3.72 4.08
N LEU A 179 -23.22 -3.24 3.72
CA LEU A 179 -23.76 -1.96 4.20
C LEU A 179 -24.17 -1.95 5.67
N ASN A 180 -24.29 -3.13 6.28
CA ASN A 180 -24.70 -3.29 7.66
C ASN A 180 -24.25 -4.65 8.20
N LEU A 181 -24.36 -4.82 9.51
CA LEU A 181 -24.00 -6.04 10.19
C LEU A 181 -24.75 -7.27 9.72
N ASN A 182 -26.02 -7.14 9.32
CA ASN A 182 -26.79 -8.28 8.81
C ASN A 182 -26.26 -8.75 7.46
N ASP A 183 -25.89 -7.83 6.57
CA ASP A 183 -25.23 -8.19 5.30
C ASP A 183 -23.94 -8.98 5.57
N THR A 184 -23.15 -8.55 6.54
CA THR A 184 -21.90 -9.23 6.94
C THR A 184 -22.18 -10.63 7.50
N LYS A 185 -23.16 -10.77 8.40
CA LYS A 185 -23.61 -12.06 8.97
C LYS A 185 -24.12 -13.01 7.89
N ASP A 186 -24.88 -12.49 6.93
CA ASP A 186 -25.41 -13.28 5.81
C ASP A 186 -24.29 -13.92 4.97
N GLN A 187 -23.14 -13.24 4.82
CA GLN A 187 -22.02 -13.84 4.10
C GLN A 187 -21.48 -15.07 4.84
N VAL A 188 -21.31 -14.97 6.16
CA VAL A 188 -20.84 -16.10 6.99
C VAL A 188 -21.80 -17.29 6.90
N VAL A 189 -23.12 -17.01 6.91
CA VAL A 189 -24.15 -18.05 6.76
C VAL A 189 -24.07 -18.70 5.38
N LYS A 190 -24.06 -17.93 4.31
CA LYS A 190 -24.00 -18.43 2.92
C LYS A 190 -22.73 -19.24 2.63
N MET A 191 -21.59 -18.81 3.16
CA MET A 191 -20.33 -19.57 3.06
C MET A 191 -20.47 -20.95 3.73
N ARG A 192 -21.10 -20.99 4.91
CA ARG A 192 -21.36 -22.23 5.63
C ARG A 192 -22.35 -23.15 4.88
N GLU A 193 -23.44 -22.60 4.37
CA GLU A 193 -24.42 -23.34 3.55
C GLU A 193 -23.79 -23.94 2.30
N ALA A 194 -22.86 -23.20 1.67
CA ALA A 194 -22.10 -23.67 0.53
C ALA A 194 -20.95 -24.62 0.88
N ASN A 195 -20.75 -24.94 2.18
CA ASN A 195 -19.64 -25.73 2.68
C ASN A 195 -18.27 -25.18 2.25
N ILE A 196 -18.10 -23.87 2.22
CA ILE A 196 -16.83 -23.19 1.93
C ILE A 196 -16.23 -22.76 3.28
N PRO A 197 -15.06 -23.29 3.69
CA PRO A 197 -14.41 -22.85 4.90
C PRO A 197 -14.05 -21.37 4.85
N LEU A 198 -14.62 -20.58 5.75
CA LEU A 198 -14.31 -19.17 5.94
C LEU A 198 -13.46 -19.02 7.19
N GLU A 199 -12.24 -18.55 7.04
CA GLU A 199 -11.33 -18.35 8.18
C GLU A 199 -11.48 -16.94 8.75
N VAL A 200 -11.56 -15.93 7.89
CA VAL A 200 -11.54 -14.52 8.32
C VAL A 200 -12.62 -13.72 7.61
N MET A 201 -13.45 -13.04 8.39
CA MET A 201 -14.44 -12.07 7.90
C MET A 201 -13.91 -10.65 8.09
N TRP A 202 -14.08 -9.80 7.08
CA TRP A 202 -13.62 -8.42 7.06
C TRP A 202 -14.76 -7.45 6.84
N ASN A 203 -14.61 -6.23 7.37
CA ASN A 203 -15.40 -5.08 6.94
C ASN A 203 -14.49 -3.94 6.46
N ASP A 204 -14.96 -3.28 5.43
CA ASP A 204 -14.41 -2.08 4.82
C ASP A 204 -14.96 -0.82 5.53
N ILE A 205 -14.73 0.37 4.99
CA ILE A 205 -15.12 1.67 5.56
C ILE A 205 -16.63 1.81 5.86
N ASP A 206 -17.48 0.94 5.29
CA ASP A 206 -18.91 0.86 5.65
C ASP A 206 -19.16 0.64 7.14
N LEU A 207 -18.18 0.05 7.86
CA LEU A 207 -18.23 -0.16 9.31
C LEU A 207 -18.30 1.15 10.09
N TYR A 208 -17.71 2.21 9.58
CA TYR A 208 -17.45 3.43 10.33
C TYR A 208 -18.64 4.36 10.46
N HIS A 209 -18.74 5.06 11.58
CA HIS A 209 -19.63 6.19 11.70
C HIS A 209 -19.05 7.41 10.97
N ALA A 210 -19.77 7.90 9.97
CA ALA A 210 -19.32 9.01 9.12
C ALA A 210 -17.92 8.76 8.47
N PHE A 211 -17.58 7.52 8.21
CA PHE A 211 -16.28 7.10 7.65
C PHE A 211 -15.06 7.48 8.53
N ARG A 212 -15.27 7.67 9.83
CA ARG A 212 -14.23 8.05 10.80
C ARG A 212 -13.58 6.82 11.41
N ASP A 213 -12.26 6.74 11.34
CA ASP A 213 -11.50 5.66 11.95
C ASP A 213 -11.79 5.49 13.44
N PHE A 214 -11.61 4.27 13.93
CA PHE A 214 -11.82 3.89 15.31
C PHE A 214 -13.25 4.09 15.81
N THR A 215 -14.22 4.13 14.89
CA THR A 215 -15.66 4.16 15.21
C THR A 215 -16.37 2.93 14.68
N SER A 216 -17.62 2.73 15.08
CA SER A 216 -18.57 1.87 14.38
C SER A 216 -19.90 2.62 14.26
N ASP A 217 -20.57 2.45 13.13
CA ASP A 217 -21.83 3.14 12.89
C ASP A 217 -22.92 2.62 13.84
N PRO A 218 -23.58 3.49 14.63
CA PRO A 218 -24.52 3.06 15.66
C PRO A 218 -25.81 2.45 15.10
N VAL A 219 -26.11 2.65 13.82
CA VAL A 219 -27.31 2.13 13.15
C VAL A 219 -26.99 0.89 12.33
N SER A 220 -25.99 0.98 11.48
CA SER A 220 -25.63 -0.10 10.54
C SER A 220 -24.76 -1.17 11.19
N PHE A 221 -23.88 -0.79 12.12
CA PHE A 221 -22.93 -1.67 12.82
C PHE A 221 -22.89 -1.35 14.33
N PRO A 222 -24.01 -1.55 15.06
CA PRO A 222 -24.05 -1.21 16.50
C PRO A 222 -22.98 -1.98 17.27
N ALA A 223 -22.15 -1.30 18.05
CA ALA A 223 -20.98 -1.86 18.71
C ALA A 223 -21.29 -3.10 19.59
N ALA A 224 -22.43 -3.10 20.30
CA ALA A 224 -22.85 -4.23 21.12
C ALA A 224 -23.22 -5.47 20.29
N GLU A 225 -23.82 -5.27 19.12
CA GLU A 225 -24.16 -6.35 18.20
C GLU A 225 -22.90 -6.84 17.43
N MET A 226 -22.01 -5.93 17.09
CA MET A 226 -20.70 -6.26 16.52
C MET A 226 -19.90 -7.14 17.50
N LYS A 227 -19.87 -6.75 18.78
CA LYS A 227 -19.22 -7.59 19.79
C LYS A 227 -19.79 -8.99 19.83
N THR A 228 -21.11 -9.15 19.85
CA THR A 228 -21.78 -10.45 19.83
C THR A 228 -21.38 -11.25 18.59
N PHE A 229 -21.39 -10.64 17.44
CA PHE A 229 -21.01 -11.29 16.19
C PHE A 229 -19.54 -11.73 16.16
N ILE A 230 -18.64 -10.89 16.65
CA ILE A 230 -17.21 -11.22 16.71
C ILE A 230 -16.96 -12.34 17.74
N ASP A 231 -17.65 -12.32 18.88
CA ASP A 231 -17.60 -13.40 19.86
C ASP A 231 -18.09 -14.74 19.26
N GLU A 232 -19.15 -14.71 18.42
CA GLU A 232 -19.63 -15.88 17.68
C GLU A 232 -18.61 -16.39 16.65
N LEU A 233 -17.93 -15.51 15.92
CA LEU A 233 -16.85 -15.89 15.02
C LEU A 233 -15.73 -16.59 15.79
N HIS A 234 -15.25 -15.99 16.89
CA HIS A 234 -14.20 -16.56 17.73
C HIS A 234 -14.60 -17.91 18.32
N ALA A 235 -15.86 -18.08 18.75
CA ALA A 235 -16.37 -19.36 19.24
C ALA A 235 -16.37 -20.47 18.18
N ASN A 236 -16.42 -20.09 16.91
CA ASN A 236 -16.33 -20.99 15.75
C ASN A 236 -14.91 -21.06 15.16
N TYR A 237 -13.89 -20.58 15.88
CA TYR A 237 -12.48 -20.51 15.43
C TYR A 237 -12.29 -19.66 14.17
N GLN A 238 -13.18 -18.72 13.92
CA GLN A 238 -13.10 -17.74 12.86
C GLN A 238 -12.57 -16.40 13.41
N HIS A 239 -12.11 -15.55 12.54
CA HIS A 239 -11.46 -14.29 12.89
C HIS A 239 -12.16 -13.09 12.24
N TYR A 240 -11.96 -11.93 12.83
CA TYR A 240 -12.49 -10.67 12.33
C TYR A 240 -11.38 -9.64 12.14
N ILE A 241 -11.39 -8.95 11.00
CA ILE A 241 -10.43 -7.91 10.67
C ILE A 241 -11.18 -6.68 10.11
N PRO A 242 -11.07 -5.51 10.73
CA PRO A 242 -11.54 -4.26 10.18
C PRO A 242 -10.44 -3.56 9.38
N ILE A 243 -10.86 -2.67 8.47
CA ILE A 243 -9.98 -1.69 7.84
C ILE A 243 -9.55 -0.62 8.86
N VAL A 244 -8.42 0.00 8.65
CA VAL A 244 -7.98 1.27 9.24
C VAL A 244 -7.36 2.09 8.14
N ASP A 245 -7.94 3.26 7.88
CA ASP A 245 -7.33 4.26 7.02
C ASP A 245 -6.34 5.10 7.84
N ALA A 246 -5.33 5.62 7.18
CA ALA A 246 -4.27 6.31 7.91
C ALA A 246 -4.63 7.75 8.32
N ALA A 247 -5.67 8.32 7.72
CA ALA A 247 -6.06 9.72 7.88
C ALA A 247 -7.20 9.88 8.89
N VAL A 248 -6.93 10.57 9.99
CA VAL A 248 -7.87 10.80 11.07
C VAL A 248 -8.80 11.97 10.74
N ALA A 249 -10.12 11.81 10.90
CA ALA A 249 -11.07 12.88 10.62
C ALA A 249 -10.77 14.13 11.46
N HIS A 250 -10.76 15.30 10.81
CA HIS A 250 -10.66 16.58 11.52
C HIS A 250 -11.99 16.88 12.22
N GLN A 251 -11.92 17.41 13.43
CA GLN A 251 -13.10 17.85 14.17
C GLN A 251 -13.79 19.02 13.46
N VAL A 252 -15.10 18.93 13.27
CA VAL A 252 -15.87 19.93 12.52
C VAL A 252 -16.08 21.21 13.34
N ASN A 253 -16.37 21.05 14.63
CA ASN A 253 -16.58 22.16 15.58
C ASN A 253 -16.45 21.66 17.02
N ALA A 254 -16.53 22.57 17.98
CA ALA A 254 -16.34 22.25 19.41
C ALA A 254 -17.42 21.32 20.02
N THR A 255 -18.53 21.09 19.33
CA THR A 255 -19.59 20.16 19.79
C THR A 255 -19.47 18.78 19.15
N ASP A 256 -18.61 18.64 18.15
CA ASP A 256 -18.30 17.39 17.50
C ASP A 256 -17.32 16.58 18.36
N ILE A 257 -17.83 15.57 19.06
CA ILE A 257 -17.02 14.73 19.96
C ILE A 257 -16.41 13.60 19.15
N TYR A 258 -15.10 13.68 18.90
CA TYR A 258 -14.35 12.63 18.24
C TYR A 258 -12.98 12.48 18.91
N ASP A 259 -12.92 11.56 19.87
CA ASP A 259 -11.76 11.37 20.74
C ASP A 259 -10.44 11.14 19.99
N PRO A 260 -10.37 10.38 18.84
CA PRO A 260 -9.12 10.20 18.12
C PRO A 260 -8.49 11.53 17.68
N TYR A 261 -9.28 12.48 17.17
CA TYR A 261 -8.76 13.80 16.83
C TYR A 261 -8.35 14.59 18.08
N THR A 262 -9.25 14.70 19.06
CA THR A 262 -8.99 15.47 20.28
C THR A 262 -7.73 15.00 20.99
N ARG A 263 -7.58 13.68 21.13
CA ARG A 263 -6.42 13.07 21.78
C ARG A 263 -5.12 13.27 20.99
N GLY A 264 -5.18 13.17 19.66
CA GLY A 264 -4.03 13.41 18.81
C GLY A 264 -3.56 14.87 18.86
N ALA A 265 -4.50 15.82 18.86
CA ALA A 265 -4.20 17.25 19.00
C ALA A 265 -3.59 17.58 20.38
N GLU A 266 -4.11 16.99 21.47
CA GLU A 266 -3.54 17.14 22.82
C GLU A 266 -2.08 16.66 22.90
N LEU A 267 -1.75 15.60 22.21
CA LEU A 267 -0.41 14.99 22.18
C LEU A 267 0.51 15.60 21.12
N ASP A 268 -0.01 16.52 20.31
CA ASP A 268 0.73 17.17 19.21
C ASP A 268 1.37 16.15 18.23
N VAL A 269 0.55 15.21 17.76
CA VAL A 269 1.02 14.08 16.95
C VAL A 269 0.62 14.15 15.47
N PHE A 270 0.13 15.29 14.99
CA PHE A 270 -0.27 15.45 13.61
C PHE A 270 0.77 16.24 12.80
N ILE A 271 0.88 15.88 11.51
CA ILE A 271 1.73 16.57 10.53
C ILE A 271 1.33 18.05 10.46
N LYS A 272 2.30 18.91 10.20
CA LYS A 272 2.10 20.37 10.17
C LYS A 272 2.43 20.98 8.81
N ASN A 273 1.81 22.10 8.55
CA ASN A 273 2.23 23.01 7.50
C ASN A 273 3.59 23.66 7.88
N PRO A 274 4.35 24.20 6.91
CA PRO A 274 5.63 24.87 7.19
C PRO A 274 5.55 26.03 8.17
N ASN A 275 4.39 26.65 8.33
CA ASN A 275 4.15 27.72 9.31
C ASN A 275 3.81 27.21 10.73
N GLY A 276 3.81 25.89 10.92
CA GLY A 276 3.51 25.27 12.22
C GLY A 276 2.03 25.03 12.50
N THR A 277 1.14 25.41 11.59
CA THR A 277 -0.28 25.07 11.70
C THR A 277 -0.52 23.61 11.34
N GLU A 278 -1.63 23.03 11.79
CA GLU A 278 -2.03 21.67 11.48
C GLU A 278 -2.20 21.48 9.96
N TYR A 279 -1.65 20.39 9.42
CA TYR A 279 -1.84 20.05 8.00
C TYR A 279 -3.22 19.41 7.82
N ILE A 280 -4.01 19.97 6.93
CA ILE A 280 -5.35 19.45 6.61
C ILE A 280 -5.33 18.85 5.22
N GLY A 281 -5.64 17.57 5.11
CA GLY A 281 -5.94 16.89 3.87
C GLY A 281 -7.40 16.49 3.78
N GLN A 282 -7.69 15.53 2.93
CA GLN A 282 -9.04 15.01 2.75
C GLN A 282 -8.99 13.54 2.32
N VAL A 283 -9.79 12.72 3.01
CA VAL A 283 -10.04 11.31 2.68
C VAL A 283 -11.53 11.03 2.87
N TRP A 284 -11.95 9.81 3.04
CA TRP A 284 -13.37 9.41 3.11
C TRP A 284 -14.23 10.19 4.12
N PRO A 285 -13.78 10.51 5.34
CA PRO A 285 -14.59 11.28 6.27
C PRO A 285 -14.71 12.78 5.94
N GLY A 286 -14.07 13.24 4.87
CA GLY A 286 -13.94 14.64 4.52
C GLY A 286 -12.57 15.18 4.93
N TYR A 287 -12.52 16.32 5.62
CA TYR A 287 -11.25 16.88 6.08
C TYR A 287 -10.59 16.01 7.14
N THR A 288 -9.29 15.79 6.96
CA THR A 288 -8.49 14.90 7.79
C THR A 288 -7.17 15.51 8.19
N VAL A 289 -6.63 15.01 9.27
CA VAL A 289 -5.26 15.20 9.72
C VAL A 289 -4.51 13.86 9.59
N PHE A 290 -3.19 13.92 9.56
CA PHE A 290 -2.36 12.75 9.35
C PHE A 290 -1.41 12.57 10.53
N PRO A 291 -1.31 11.37 11.11
CA PRO A 291 -0.34 11.10 12.16
C PRO A 291 1.09 11.39 11.70
N ASP A 292 1.83 12.12 12.50
CA ASP A 292 3.27 12.29 12.35
C ASP A 292 4.00 11.16 13.08
N TRP A 293 4.43 10.16 12.34
CA TRP A 293 5.10 8.99 12.90
C TRP A 293 6.47 9.30 13.53
N PHE A 294 7.00 10.50 13.30
CA PHE A 294 8.25 10.98 13.93
C PHE A 294 7.99 11.70 15.26
N ALA A 295 6.75 12.09 15.54
CA ALA A 295 6.43 12.74 16.80
C ALA A 295 6.52 11.76 17.97
N LYS A 296 7.01 12.26 19.09
CA LYS A 296 7.37 11.47 20.28
C LYS A 296 6.24 10.60 20.80
N ASP A 297 5.03 11.12 20.83
CA ASP A 297 3.89 10.49 21.50
C ASP A 297 2.93 9.77 20.52
N THR A 298 3.23 9.72 19.22
CA THR A 298 2.39 9.08 18.18
C THR A 298 2.20 7.59 18.45
N GLN A 299 3.24 6.86 18.86
CA GLN A 299 3.09 5.44 19.22
C GLN A 299 2.11 5.23 20.39
N GLN A 300 2.10 6.12 21.37
CA GLN A 300 1.15 6.06 22.48
C GLN A 300 -0.25 6.35 21.98
N TYR A 301 -0.44 7.44 21.27
CA TYR A 301 -1.69 7.85 20.64
C TYR A 301 -2.32 6.71 19.83
N TRP A 302 -1.57 6.14 18.88
CA TRP A 302 -2.05 5.08 18.01
C TRP A 302 -2.44 3.81 18.77
N THR A 303 -1.65 3.45 19.78
CA THR A 303 -1.95 2.33 20.67
C THR A 303 -3.22 2.57 21.48
N GLU A 304 -3.46 3.80 21.97
CA GLU A 304 -4.64 4.17 22.71
C GLU A 304 -5.89 4.12 21.82
N ALA A 305 -5.84 4.67 20.61
CA ALA A 305 -6.94 4.65 19.64
C ALA A 305 -7.38 3.21 19.29
N LEU A 306 -6.46 2.36 18.87
CA LEU A 306 -6.74 0.95 18.57
C LEU A 306 -7.27 0.17 19.79
N ARG A 307 -6.70 0.40 20.98
CA ARG A 307 -7.15 -0.26 22.19
C ARG A 307 -8.58 0.15 22.57
N ASN A 308 -8.88 1.44 22.53
CA ASN A 308 -10.19 1.96 22.87
C ASN A 308 -11.25 1.41 21.91
N TRP A 309 -10.90 1.36 20.61
CA TRP A 309 -11.78 0.78 19.60
C TRP A 309 -12.02 -0.71 19.82
N SER A 310 -10.97 -1.49 20.07
CA SER A 310 -11.12 -2.92 20.42
C SER A 310 -12.03 -3.12 21.65
N GLN A 311 -11.88 -2.27 22.65
CA GLN A 311 -12.68 -2.34 23.89
C GLN A 311 -14.13 -1.86 23.71
N SER A 312 -14.43 -1.07 22.67
CA SER A 312 -15.78 -0.59 22.40
C SER A 312 -16.72 -1.68 21.85
N GLY A 313 -16.17 -2.81 21.42
CA GLY A 313 -16.92 -3.95 20.86
C GLY A 313 -16.36 -4.49 19.54
N ILE A 314 -15.32 -3.86 18.98
CA ILE A 314 -14.65 -4.29 17.78
C ILE A 314 -13.39 -5.10 18.14
N ASP A 315 -13.58 -6.29 18.74
CA ASP A 315 -12.46 -7.14 19.19
C ASP A 315 -11.83 -7.88 18.01
N PHE A 316 -10.99 -7.18 17.26
CA PHE A 316 -10.36 -7.68 16.05
C PHE A 316 -9.20 -8.66 16.32
N SER A 317 -8.96 -9.58 15.39
CA SER A 317 -7.83 -10.51 15.39
C SER A 317 -6.60 -9.98 14.66
N GLY A 318 -6.74 -8.96 13.86
CA GLY A 318 -5.73 -8.28 13.07
C GLY A 318 -6.28 -6.96 12.52
N VAL A 319 -5.50 -6.25 11.72
CA VAL A 319 -5.87 -4.94 11.15
C VAL A 319 -5.46 -4.90 9.68
N TRP A 320 -6.30 -4.25 8.86
CA TRP A 320 -6.00 -3.90 7.48
C TRP A 320 -5.68 -2.42 7.40
N LEU A 321 -4.48 -2.07 6.93
CA LEU A 321 -4.02 -0.70 6.76
C LEU A 321 -4.18 -0.30 5.30
N ASP A 322 -5.12 0.61 5.05
CA ASP A 322 -5.41 1.16 3.74
C ASP A 322 -5.07 2.65 3.67
N MET A 323 -5.01 3.23 2.48
CA MET A 323 -4.77 4.64 2.23
C MET A 323 -3.45 5.18 2.80
N ASN A 324 -2.51 4.32 3.15
CA ASN A 324 -1.28 4.66 3.87
C ASN A 324 -0.07 4.99 2.98
N GLU A 325 -0.29 5.32 1.72
CA GLU A 325 0.61 6.10 0.87
C GLU A 325 0.71 7.57 1.33
N ALA A 326 0.14 7.89 2.49
CA ALA A 326 -0.26 9.22 2.88
C ALA A 326 -1.25 9.83 1.88
N SER A 327 -2.24 9.00 1.46
CA SER A 327 -3.24 9.37 0.46
C SER A 327 -4.07 10.57 0.91
N SER A 328 -4.24 11.55 0.04
CA SER A 328 -5.09 12.71 0.26
C SER A 328 -5.72 13.13 -1.05
N PHE A 329 -7.03 13.34 -1.05
CA PHE A 329 -7.77 13.72 -2.25
C PHE A 329 -7.67 15.19 -2.60
N CYS A 330 -7.00 16.01 -1.79
CA CYS A 330 -6.60 17.36 -2.14
C CYS A 330 -5.28 17.33 -2.90
N GLU A 331 -5.07 18.34 -3.73
CA GLU A 331 -3.75 18.63 -4.26
C GLU A 331 -2.98 19.46 -3.22
N GLY A 332 -2.08 18.79 -2.50
CA GLY A 332 -1.40 19.41 -1.36
C GLY A 332 -2.34 19.61 -0.16
N SER A 333 -2.09 20.65 0.66
CA SER A 333 -2.95 20.99 1.78
C SER A 333 -4.31 21.48 1.33
N CYS A 334 -5.39 20.94 1.86
CA CYS A 334 -6.77 21.36 1.60
C CYS A 334 -7.07 22.75 2.14
N GLY A 335 -6.26 23.27 3.03
CA GLY A 335 -6.41 24.59 3.63
C GLY A 335 -5.45 24.81 4.77
N THR A 336 -5.43 26.03 5.26
CA THR A 336 -4.92 26.37 6.56
C THR A 336 -6.12 26.53 7.49
N ASP A 337 -5.93 26.27 8.75
CA ASP A 337 -6.87 26.33 9.88
C ASP A 337 -8.11 27.23 9.76
N ALA A 338 -8.13 28.23 8.87
CA ALA A 338 -9.21 29.19 8.74
C ALA A 338 -10.07 29.07 7.46
N ASN A 339 -9.73 28.22 6.49
CA ASN A 339 -10.36 28.25 5.15
C ASN A 339 -10.77 26.87 4.59
N LEU A 340 -11.12 25.94 5.44
CA LEU A 340 -11.58 24.60 5.02
C LEU A 340 -12.80 24.65 4.08
N SER A 341 -13.67 25.66 4.26
CA SER A 341 -14.87 25.85 3.45
C SER A 341 -14.61 26.14 1.97
N ASN A 342 -13.39 26.57 1.62
CA ASN A 342 -13.02 26.90 0.25
C ASN A 342 -12.36 25.75 -0.50
N THR A 343 -12.23 24.59 0.14
CA THR A 343 -11.57 23.44 -0.45
C THR A 343 -12.62 22.45 -0.94
N SER A 344 -12.58 22.15 -2.22
CA SER A 344 -13.49 21.19 -2.83
C SER A 344 -13.02 19.77 -2.50
N PRO A 345 -13.87 18.92 -1.92
CA PRO A 345 -13.60 17.48 -1.91
C PRO A 345 -13.45 17.00 -3.36
N PRO A 346 -12.37 16.29 -3.71
CA PRO A 346 -12.16 15.83 -5.08
C PRO A 346 -13.01 14.63 -5.47
N PHE A 347 -13.75 14.05 -4.54
CA PHE A 347 -14.51 12.82 -4.77
C PHE A 347 -15.81 12.84 -3.97
N LEU A 348 -16.63 11.90 -4.29
CA LEU A 348 -17.89 11.63 -3.68
C LEU A 348 -17.78 10.50 -2.68
N LEU A 349 -18.30 10.75 -1.52
CA LEU A 349 -18.60 9.69 -0.58
C LEU A 349 -19.85 8.91 -1.01
N PRO A 350 -19.89 7.63 -0.69
CA PRO A 350 -21.03 6.79 -1.06
C PRO A 350 -22.30 7.20 -0.29
N GLY A 351 -23.08 8.05 -0.86
CA GLY A 351 -24.44 8.40 -0.50
C GLY A 351 -25.32 8.22 -1.70
N ASP A 352 -25.00 7.24 -2.55
CA ASP A 352 -25.86 6.92 -3.68
C ASP A 352 -27.28 6.67 -3.22
N PRO A 353 -28.29 7.01 -4.05
CA PRO A 353 -29.69 6.75 -3.72
C PRO A 353 -29.89 5.29 -3.30
N GLY A 354 -30.35 5.09 -2.07
CA GLY A 354 -30.58 3.75 -1.50
C GLY A 354 -29.51 3.27 -0.51
N MET A 355 -28.49 4.08 -0.25
CA MET A 355 -27.56 3.82 0.86
C MET A 355 -28.00 4.51 2.15
N PRO A 356 -27.92 3.85 3.28
CA PRO A 356 -28.08 4.52 4.55
C PRO A 356 -27.03 5.61 4.66
N ILE A 357 -27.45 6.84 4.66
CA ILE A 357 -26.65 7.96 5.10
C ILE A 357 -26.74 7.94 6.61
N THR A 358 -25.64 7.69 7.25
CA THR A 358 -25.54 7.75 8.69
C THR A 358 -25.69 9.19 9.17
N ASP A 359 -26.11 9.37 10.41
CA ASP A 359 -26.17 10.69 11.01
C ASP A 359 -24.76 11.26 11.14
N TYR A 360 -24.43 12.20 10.28
CA TYR A 360 -23.20 12.95 10.39
C TYR A 360 -23.26 13.92 11.55
N PRO A 361 -22.13 14.22 12.21
CA PRO A 361 -22.08 15.24 13.24
C PRO A 361 -22.60 16.59 12.75
N GLU A 362 -23.23 17.37 13.65
CA GLU A 362 -23.72 18.70 13.31
C GLU A 362 -22.59 19.58 12.74
N GLY A 363 -22.85 20.21 11.59
CA GLY A 363 -21.88 21.03 10.87
C GLY A 363 -20.94 20.26 9.95
N TYR A 364 -21.04 18.94 9.91
CA TYR A 364 -20.25 18.13 8.98
C TYR A 364 -20.75 18.32 7.54
N ASN A 365 -19.84 18.65 6.63
CA ASN A 365 -20.09 18.73 5.19
C ASN A 365 -19.29 17.65 4.47
N SER A 366 -20.01 16.71 3.91
CA SER A 366 -19.43 15.73 3.02
C SER A 366 -20.06 15.87 1.64
N THR A 367 -19.24 15.94 0.64
CA THR A 367 -19.70 15.96 -0.75
C THR A 367 -19.28 14.68 -1.42
N ILE A 368 -20.19 14.11 -2.09
CA ILE A 368 -20.01 12.85 -2.80
C ILE A 368 -20.11 13.13 -4.29
N SER A 369 -19.14 12.75 -5.17
CA SER A 369 -19.15 12.89 -6.62
C SER A 369 -19.31 11.56 -7.34
N GLY A 370 -20.20 11.44 -8.27
CA GLY A 370 -20.42 10.28 -9.12
C GLY A 370 -20.66 10.68 -10.56
N PRO A 371 -20.87 9.70 -11.43
CA PRO A 371 -21.15 9.95 -12.84
C PRO A 371 -22.40 10.82 -13.10
N SER A 372 -23.27 10.94 -12.10
CA SER A 372 -24.51 11.73 -12.16
C SER A 372 -24.40 13.14 -11.55
N GLY A 373 -23.19 13.55 -11.15
CA GLY A 373 -22.96 14.85 -10.52
C GLY A 373 -22.64 14.77 -9.03
N ASN A 374 -22.55 15.91 -8.40
CA ASN A 374 -22.16 16.05 -7.00
C ASN A 374 -23.40 16.04 -6.09
N ILE A 375 -23.37 15.21 -5.07
CA ILE A 375 -24.38 15.19 -4.00
C ILE A 375 -23.74 15.76 -2.75
N THR A 376 -24.35 16.77 -2.16
CA THR A 376 -23.88 17.36 -0.90
C THR A 376 -24.73 16.83 0.25
N VAL A 377 -24.09 16.21 1.20
CA VAL A 377 -24.72 15.83 2.47
C VAL A 377 -24.65 17.04 3.39
N ASN A 378 -25.80 17.47 3.89
CA ASN A 378 -26.01 18.69 4.66
C ASN A 378 -25.86 20.06 3.93
N GLY A 379 -25.96 20.08 2.64
CA GLY A 379 -26.60 21.15 1.89
C GLY A 379 -25.84 22.45 1.64
N THR A 380 -24.50 22.51 1.71
CA THR A 380 -23.85 23.83 1.54
C THR A 380 -22.79 23.93 0.47
N LEU A 381 -22.38 22.86 -0.18
CA LEU A 381 -21.35 22.98 -1.21
C LEU A 381 -21.74 22.20 -2.48
N THR A 382 -22.02 22.94 -3.54
CA THR A 382 -22.14 22.38 -4.88
C THR A 382 -20.82 22.56 -5.62
N PHE A 383 -20.26 21.48 -6.13
CA PHE A 383 -19.07 21.51 -6.97
C PHE A 383 -19.47 21.37 -8.42
N GLY A 384 -18.83 22.15 -9.27
CA GLY A 384 -19.04 22.04 -10.72
C GLY A 384 -18.57 20.68 -11.23
N ALA A 385 -19.31 20.13 -12.18
CA ALA A 385 -19.12 18.79 -12.75
C ALA A 385 -17.81 18.61 -13.53
N ASP A 386 -16.99 19.62 -13.66
CA ASP A 386 -15.81 19.59 -14.53
C ASP A 386 -14.48 19.51 -13.82
N GLY A 387 -14.45 19.39 -12.49
CA GLY A 387 -13.18 19.19 -11.76
C GLY A 387 -12.03 20.15 -12.13
N SER A 388 -12.29 21.06 -13.08
CA SER A 388 -11.33 22.05 -13.50
C SER A 388 -11.34 23.20 -12.50
N THR A 389 -10.73 22.98 -11.36
CA THR A 389 -10.15 24.09 -10.66
C THR A 389 -8.98 24.55 -11.52
N SER A 390 -9.21 25.48 -12.41
CA SER A 390 -8.16 26.41 -12.81
C SER A 390 -7.75 27.20 -11.58
N SER A 391 -7.28 26.50 -10.56
CA SER A 391 -6.69 27.10 -9.41
C SER A 391 -5.40 27.72 -9.86
N SER A 392 -5.28 28.96 -9.66
CA SER A 392 -3.99 29.60 -9.53
C SER A 392 -3.17 28.83 -8.47
N LEU A 393 -2.59 27.72 -8.88
CA LEU A 393 -1.68 26.85 -8.12
C LEU A 393 -0.48 27.62 -7.51
N SER A 394 -0.33 28.90 -7.90
CA SER A 394 0.78 29.74 -7.49
C SER A 394 0.74 30.23 -6.04
N LYS A 395 -0.22 29.84 -5.20
CA LYS A 395 -0.34 30.44 -3.86
C LYS A 395 -0.61 29.51 -2.69
N ARG A 396 -0.64 28.18 -2.85
CA ARG A 396 -1.00 27.28 -1.77
C ARG A 396 0.17 26.59 -1.07
N GLY A 397 1.31 26.49 -1.68
CA GLY A 397 2.51 26.09 -0.99
C GLY A 397 3.20 27.32 -0.45
N ILE A 398 2.98 27.71 0.78
CA ILE A 398 3.86 28.67 1.42
C ILE A 398 5.12 27.91 1.73
N GLY A 399 6.03 27.91 0.77
CA GLY A 399 7.37 27.38 0.99
C GLY A 399 8.08 28.20 2.07
N ALA A 400 7.85 27.86 3.30
CA ALA A 400 8.77 28.18 4.37
C ALA A 400 9.79 27.06 4.50
N GLY A 401 10.32 26.61 3.35
CA GLY A 401 11.47 25.76 3.36
C GLY A 401 12.60 26.45 4.12
N ARG A 402 13.36 25.71 4.88
CA ARG A 402 14.49 26.21 5.67
C ARG A 402 15.54 26.96 4.87
N GLN A 403 15.55 26.81 3.57
CA GLN A 403 16.39 27.58 2.65
C GLN A 403 15.55 28.61 1.94
N THR A 404 15.89 29.86 2.13
CA THR A 404 15.30 30.99 1.42
C THR A 404 15.49 30.79 -0.08
N GLY A 405 14.41 30.48 -0.79
CA GLY A 405 14.39 30.41 -2.26
C GLY A 405 13.98 29.07 -2.88
N ILE A 406 13.93 27.97 -2.13
CA ILE A 406 13.50 26.66 -2.65
C ILE A 406 12.03 26.41 -2.34
N ASN A 407 11.25 26.12 -3.38
CA ASN A 407 9.85 25.70 -3.24
C ASN A 407 9.76 24.17 -3.34
N LEU A 408 9.65 23.50 -2.20
CA LEU A 408 9.59 22.03 -2.15
C LEU A 408 8.34 21.43 -2.81
N ASN A 409 7.25 22.19 -2.93
CA ASN A 409 6.05 21.74 -3.65
C ASN A 409 6.21 21.81 -5.18
N VAL A 410 7.18 22.58 -5.65
CA VAL A 410 7.52 22.67 -7.07
C VAL A 410 9.04 22.59 -7.19
N PRO A 411 9.63 21.41 -6.98
CA PRO A 411 11.07 21.24 -7.10
C PRO A 411 11.53 21.58 -8.53
N PRO A 412 12.77 22.07 -8.72
CA PRO A 412 13.28 22.48 -10.03
C PRO A 412 13.39 21.31 -11.01
N TYR A 413 13.48 20.11 -10.50
CA TYR A 413 13.56 18.86 -11.26
C TYR A 413 12.30 18.02 -11.03
N THR A 414 12.00 17.09 -11.94
CA THR A 414 10.80 16.26 -11.86
C THR A 414 11.13 14.80 -12.11
N ILE A 415 10.34 13.93 -11.49
CA ILE A 415 10.33 12.48 -11.74
C ILE A 415 9.04 12.11 -12.50
N HIS A 416 8.98 10.87 -12.99
CA HIS A 416 7.85 10.37 -13.81
C HIS A 416 6.67 9.92 -12.96
N ASN A 417 6.28 10.73 -11.96
CA ASN A 417 5.09 10.43 -11.16
C ASN A 417 3.84 10.37 -12.03
N GLY A 418 3.05 9.31 -11.88
CA GLY A 418 1.92 9.01 -12.73
C GLY A 418 0.82 10.08 -12.75
N PHE A 419 0.67 10.85 -11.66
CA PHE A 419 -0.26 11.99 -11.57
C PHE A 419 0.39 13.34 -11.87
N GLY A 420 1.68 13.40 -12.24
CA GLY A 420 2.42 14.63 -12.47
C GLY A 420 2.97 15.24 -11.18
N PRO A 421 2.45 16.35 -10.65
CA PRO A 421 2.97 16.92 -9.41
C PRO A 421 2.93 15.92 -8.23
N LEU A 422 3.95 15.96 -7.37
CA LEU A 422 4.10 15.00 -6.27
C LEU A 422 3.01 15.14 -5.19
N SER A 423 2.42 16.31 -5.06
CA SER A 423 1.36 16.60 -4.09
C SER A 423 -0.05 16.20 -4.55
N VAL A 424 -0.18 15.65 -5.76
CA VAL A 424 -1.48 15.17 -6.27
C VAL A 424 -1.80 13.81 -5.65
N HIS A 425 -2.94 13.70 -4.98
CA HIS A 425 -3.39 12.50 -4.25
C HIS A 425 -2.45 12.06 -3.10
N THR A 426 -1.61 12.97 -2.59
CA THR A 426 -0.74 12.73 -1.43
C THR A 426 -0.63 13.97 -0.55
N ILE A 427 0.12 13.89 0.53
CA ILE A 427 0.47 15.03 1.37
C ILE A 427 1.41 15.98 0.60
N ALA A 428 1.27 17.29 0.85
CA ALA A 428 2.15 18.31 0.27
C ALA A 428 3.62 18.04 0.64
N THR A 429 4.49 18.06 -0.34
CA THR A 429 5.92 17.76 -0.18
C THR A 429 6.67 18.71 0.76
N ASN A 430 6.10 19.88 1.05
CA ASN A 430 6.63 20.83 2.04
C ASN A 430 6.04 20.68 3.44
N ALA A 431 5.13 19.73 3.66
CA ALA A 431 4.64 19.43 5.00
C ALA A 431 5.80 19.04 5.93
N THR A 432 5.65 19.30 7.21
CA THR A 432 6.73 19.15 8.18
C THR A 432 6.38 18.13 9.26
N HIS A 433 7.39 17.36 9.63
CA HIS A 433 7.35 16.36 10.67
C HIS A 433 8.21 16.77 11.87
N ALA A 434 7.99 16.13 13.01
CA ALA A 434 8.85 16.28 14.18
C ALA A 434 10.31 15.88 13.85
N GLY A 435 11.25 16.56 14.46
CA GLY A 435 12.69 16.37 14.17
C GLY A 435 13.17 17.06 12.91
N ASP A 436 12.35 17.99 12.42
CA ASP A 436 12.70 18.84 11.30
C ASP A 436 12.75 18.13 9.93
N PHE A 437 12.08 16.99 9.79
CA PHE A 437 11.95 16.32 8.50
C PHE A 437 10.86 17.02 7.66
N VAL A 438 11.02 16.93 6.35
CA VAL A 438 10.00 17.40 5.37
C VAL A 438 9.46 16.20 4.59
N GLU A 439 8.21 16.28 4.20
CA GLU A 439 7.50 15.20 3.53
C GLU A 439 8.23 14.71 2.27
N LEU A 440 8.83 15.62 1.48
CA LEU A 440 9.61 15.26 0.28
C LEU A 440 10.69 14.21 0.56
N ASP A 441 11.30 14.25 1.74
CA ASP A 441 12.42 13.37 2.10
C ASP A 441 11.98 12.04 2.74
N VAL A 442 10.74 11.96 3.25
CA VAL A 442 10.28 10.81 4.06
C VAL A 442 9.01 10.15 3.53
N HIS A 443 8.41 10.69 2.50
CA HIS A 443 7.12 10.26 1.96
C HIS A 443 7.01 8.73 1.78
N ASN A 444 7.96 8.12 1.07
CA ASN A 444 7.89 6.70 0.73
C ASN A 444 7.94 5.76 1.94
N MET A 445 8.36 6.23 3.11
CA MET A 445 8.41 5.42 4.33
C MET A 445 7.24 5.66 5.29
N TRP A 446 6.32 6.56 4.97
CA TRP A 446 5.23 6.92 5.87
C TRP A 446 4.35 5.72 6.23
N GLY A 447 3.94 4.90 5.24
CA GLY A 447 3.18 3.67 5.45
C GLY A 447 3.93 2.63 6.30
N LEU A 448 5.23 2.42 6.05
CA LEU A 448 6.06 1.56 6.89
C LEU A 448 6.06 2.00 8.36
N MET A 449 6.05 3.29 8.63
CA MET A 449 6.04 3.81 10.00
C MET A 449 4.70 3.52 10.70
N GLU A 450 3.59 3.60 9.96
CA GLU A 450 2.27 3.16 10.45
C GLU A 450 2.23 1.66 10.73
N GLU A 451 2.72 0.83 9.80
CA GLU A 451 2.82 -0.62 9.98
C GLU A 451 3.55 -0.98 11.27
N LYS A 452 4.70 -0.36 11.49
CA LYS A 452 5.50 -0.54 12.72
C LYS A 452 4.71 -0.11 13.96
N ALA A 453 4.06 1.06 13.91
CA ALA A 453 3.30 1.59 15.04
C ALA A 453 2.11 0.67 15.37
N THR A 454 1.41 0.18 14.34
CA THR A 454 0.27 -0.73 14.47
C THR A 454 0.70 -2.10 15.00
N HIS A 455 1.77 -2.67 14.46
CA HIS A 455 2.33 -3.94 14.94
C HIS A 455 2.68 -3.88 16.44
N LEU A 456 3.38 -2.83 16.85
CA LEU A 456 3.75 -2.62 18.26
C LEU A 456 2.52 -2.35 19.14
N ALA A 457 1.47 -1.71 18.61
CA ALA A 457 0.20 -1.54 19.31
C ALA A 457 -0.49 -2.89 19.54
N LEU A 458 -0.57 -3.75 18.51
CA LEU A 458 -1.17 -5.09 18.62
C LEU A 458 -0.45 -5.96 19.65
N LEU A 459 0.88 -5.91 19.71
CA LEU A 459 1.65 -6.62 20.74
C LEU A 459 1.29 -6.14 22.17
N LYS A 460 0.93 -4.87 22.34
CA LYS A 460 0.48 -4.33 23.63
C LYS A 460 -0.97 -4.66 23.96
N ILE A 461 -1.83 -4.72 22.93
CA ILE A 461 -3.26 -5.01 23.09
C ILE A 461 -3.49 -6.51 23.27
N GLN A 462 -2.76 -7.32 22.51
CA GLN A 462 -2.88 -8.78 22.48
C GLN A 462 -1.52 -9.49 22.69
N PRO A 463 -0.89 -9.37 23.87
CA PRO A 463 0.51 -9.74 24.09
C PRO A 463 0.83 -11.25 23.94
N LYS A 464 -0.20 -12.09 23.81
CA LYS A 464 -0.06 -13.55 23.64
C LYS A 464 -0.37 -14.00 22.22
N LYS A 465 -0.66 -13.09 21.31
CA LYS A 465 -0.99 -13.41 19.92
C LYS A 465 0.08 -12.81 19.00
N ARG A 466 0.30 -13.44 17.86
CA ARG A 466 1.09 -12.86 16.77
C ARG A 466 0.25 -11.77 16.10
N PRO A 467 0.77 -10.57 15.90
CA PRO A 467 0.08 -9.55 15.11
C PRO A 467 -0.18 -10.04 13.69
N PHE A 468 -1.35 -9.70 13.15
CA PHE A 468 -1.68 -9.89 11.75
C PHE A 468 -2.04 -8.53 11.15
N LEU A 469 -1.25 -8.11 10.19
CA LEU A 469 -1.43 -6.86 9.45
C LEU A 469 -1.32 -7.15 7.95
N ILE A 470 -2.18 -6.48 7.18
CA ILE A 470 -2.06 -6.38 5.72
C ILE A 470 -2.08 -4.89 5.40
N SER A 471 -1.06 -4.41 4.70
CA SER A 471 -0.86 -3.00 4.37
C SER A 471 -0.84 -2.78 2.86
N ARG A 472 -1.36 -1.64 2.41
CA ARG A 472 -1.33 -1.26 0.99
C ARG A 472 0.01 -0.64 0.62
N SER A 473 0.39 0.47 1.25
CA SER A 473 1.70 1.07 1.01
C SER A 473 2.80 0.28 1.71
N THR A 474 3.91 0.09 1.02
CA THR A 474 5.04 -0.70 1.51
C THR A 474 6.37 -0.03 1.18
N PHE A 475 7.38 -0.31 2.02
CA PHE A 475 8.74 0.19 1.88
C PHE A 475 9.73 -0.88 2.38
N PRO A 476 11.02 -0.82 2.07
CA PRO A 476 12.00 -1.74 2.65
C PRO A 476 11.91 -1.84 4.18
N SER A 477 11.73 -3.03 4.70
CA SER A 477 11.43 -3.43 6.08
C SER A 477 9.96 -3.72 6.39
N THR A 478 9.00 -3.44 5.51
CA THR A 478 7.58 -3.77 5.73
C THR A 478 7.38 -5.21 6.17
N GLY A 479 8.04 -6.18 5.54
CA GLY A 479 7.88 -7.60 5.88
C GLY A 479 8.15 -7.95 7.35
N LYS A 480 8.94 -7.15 8.04
CA LYS A 480 9.19 -7.26 9.49
C LYS A 480 7.95 -6.95 10.34
N TRP A 481 6.98 -6.23 9.79
CA TRP A 481 5.84 -5.70 10.52
C TRP A 481 4.49 -6.17 9.98
N SER A 482 4.38 -6.30 8.65
CA SER A 482 3.13 -6.50 7.94
C SER A 482 3.28 -7.50 6.78
N GLY A 483 2.15 -8.03 6.30
CA GLY A 483 1.98 -8.52 4.94
C GLY A 483 1.44 -7.42 4.02
N HIS A 484 1.10 -7.79 2.81
CA HIS A 484 0.67 -6.86 1.76
C HIS A 484 -0.42 -7.48 0.89
N TRP A 485 -1.24 -6.65 0.24
CA TRP A 485 -2.02 -7.06 -0.92
C TRP A 485 -1.72 -6.13 -2.11
N LEU A 486 -1.91 -6.63 -3.32
CA LEU A 486 -1.51 -5.94 -4.54
C LEU A 486 -2.45 -4.78 -4.95
N GLY A 487 -3.25 -4.24 -4.01
CA GLY A 487 -4.11 -3.07 -4.23
C GLY A 487 -5.36 -3.34 -5.07
N ASP A 488 -5.87 -2.28 -5.69
CA ASP A 488 -7.16 -2.20 -6.37
C ASP A 488 -7.11 -2.72 -7.81
N ASN A 489 -6.87 -4.01 -7.95
CA ASN A 489 -6.77 -4.67 -9.24
C ASN A 489 -8.13 -4.79 -9.97
N PHE A 490 -8.12 -5.06 -11.26
CA PHE A 490 -9.34 -5.15 -12.06
C PHE A 490 -9.80 -6.59 -12.28
N SER A 491 -11.12 -6.80 -12.34
CA SER A 491 -11.76 -8.06 -12.70
C SER A 491 -11.53 -8.40 -14.19
N LYS A 492 -10.28 -8.68 -14.57
CA LYS A 492 -9.84 -8.96 -15.93
C LYS A 492 -8.77 -10.06 -15.95
N TRP A 493 -8.76 -10.87 -17.00
CA TRP A 493 -7.75 -11.91 -17.22
C TRP A 493 -6.31 -11.40 -17.15
N GLN A 494 -6.08 -10.19 -17.66
CA GLN A 494 -4.78 -9.56 -17.63
C GLN A 494 -4.29 -9.32 -16.19
N TYR A 495 -5.18 -8.90 -15.29
CA TYR A 495 -4.83 -8.65 -13.89
C TYR A 495 -4.64 -9.95 -13.10
N MET A 496 -5.35 -11.01 -13.44
CA MET A 496 -5.01 -12.34 -12.93
C MET A 496 -3.59 -12.76 -13.32
N TYR A 497 -3.16 -12.47 -14.54
CA TYR A 497 -1.78 -12.70 -14.97
C TYR A 497 -0.79 -11.81 -14.21
N PHE A 498 -1.08 -10.51 -14.05
CA PHE A 498 -0.21 -9.59 -13.32
C PHE A 498 -0.08 -9.93 -11.84
N SER A 499 -1.10 -10.52 -11.22
CA SER A 499 -1.03 -10.94 -9.83
C SER A 499 0.09 -11.97 -9.57
N ILE A 500 0.39 -12.84 -10.54
CA ILE A 500 1.51 -13.79 -10.45
C ILE A 500 2.84 -13.03 -10.33
N GLN A 501 3.03 -12.01 -11.17
CA GLN A 501 4.25 -11.20 -11.16
C GLN A 501 4.38 -10.41 -9.87
N GLY A 502 3.28 -9.80 -9.40
CA GLY A 502 3.24 -9.06 -8.15
C GLY A 502 3.64 -9.93 -6.96
N VAL A 503 3.04 -11.10 -6.81
CA VAL A 503 3.38 -12.04 -5.73
C VAL A 503 4.87 -12.43 -5.77
N LEU A 504 5.43 -12.67 -6.96
CA LEU A 504 6.86 -12.98 -7.12
C LEU A 504 7.75 -11.77 -6.81
N GLN A 505 7.33 -10.56 -7.19
CA GLN A 505 8.06 -9.33 -6.92
C GLN A 505 8.21 -9.08 -5.42
N PHE A 506 7.14 -9.26 -4.66
CA PHE A 506 7.16 -9.06 -3.21
C PHE A 506 8.01 -10.09 -2.44
N GLN A 507 8.26 -11.27 -3.01
CA GLN A 507 9.26 -12.20 -2.45
C GLN A 507 10.66 -11.57 -2.44
N LEU A 508 11.02 -10.81 -3.50
CA LEU A 508 12.31 -10.11 -3.55
C LEU A 508 12.37 -8.96 -2.54
N PHE A 509 11.24 -8.38 -2.17
CA PHE A 509 11.15 -7.27 -1.21
C PHE A 509 11.10 -7.71 0.26
N GLN A 510 11.22 -9.02 0.55
CA GLN A 510 11.10 -9.58 1.91
C GLN A 510 9.70 -9.42 2.50
N ILE A 511 8.66 -9.44 1.66
CA ILE A 511 7.25 -9.38 2.06
C ILE A 511 6.53 -10.64 1.53
N PRO A 512 6.81 -11.82 2.09
CA PRO A 512 6.27 -13.07 1.55
C PRO A 512 4.77 -13.26 1.79
N MET A 513 4.18 -12.61 2.81
CA MET A 513 2.74 -12.63 3.06
C MET A 513 2.06 -11.64 2.12
N VAL A 514 1.76 -12.07 0.91
CA VAL A 514 1.23 -11.23 -0.16
C VAL A 514 0.19 -11.97 -1.01
N GLY A 515 -0.78 -11.24 -1.53
CA GLY A 515 -1.80 -11.74 -2.46
C GLY A 515 -2.52 -10.62 -3.17
N ALA A 516 -3.26 -10.98 -4.22
CA ALA A 516 -4.16 -10.07 -4.92
C ALA A 516 -5.60 -10.26 -4.44
N ASP A 517 -6.45 -9.27 -4.65
CA ASP A 517 -7.88 -9.45 -4.50
C ASP A 517 -8.39 -10.44 -5.55
N THR A 518 -8.71 -11.64 -5.09
CA THR A 518 -9.10 -12.76 -5.94
C THR A 518 -10.44 -12.47 -6.62
N CYS A 519 -10.49 -12.63 -7.92
CA CYS A 519 -11.55 -12.28 -8.87
C CYS A 519 -11.54 -10.80 -9.29
N GLY A 520 -10.68 -9.98 -8.73
CA GLY A 520 -10.53 -8.56 -9.01
C GLY A 520 -11.38 -7.66 -8.10
N PHE A 521 -10.84 -6.50 -7.75
CA PHE A 521 -11.52 -5.51 -6.93
C PHE A 521 -12.44 -4.63 -7.77
N GLN A 522 -11.90 -4.03 -8.85
CA GLN A 522 -12.65 -3.11 -9.69
C GLN A 522 -13.38 -3.80 -10.83
N GLY A 523 -14.63 -3.39 -11.04
CA GLY A 523 -15.48 -3.92 -12.10
C GLY A 523 -16.14 -5.25 -11.74
N ASN A 524 -16.79 -5.86 -12.73
CA ASN A 524 -17.51 -7.10 -12.54
C ASN A 524 -16.70 -8.28 -13.07
N THR A 525 -16.50 -9.28 -12.24
CA THR A 525 -15.98 -10.58 -12.69
C THR A 525 -17.10 -11.43 -13.33
N ASP A 526 -16.69 -12.46 -14.04
CA ASP A 526 -17.57 -13.54 -14.50
C ASP A 526 -17.20 -14.88 -13.82
N GLU A 527 -18.04 -15.89 -14.02
CA GLU A 527 -17.88 -17.20 -13.41
C GLU A 527 -16.57 -17.87 -13.80
N GLU A 528 -16.15 -17.79 -15.05
CA GLU A 528 -14.94 -18.46 -15.52
C GLU A 528 -13.69 -17.78 -14.97
N LEU A 529 -13.59 -16.47 -15.06
CA LEU A 529 -12.46 -15.70 -14.54
C LEU A 529 -12.32 -15.93 -13.03
N CYS A 530 -13.41 -15.80 -12.28
CA CYS A 530 -13.40 -16.00 -10.83
C CYS A 530 -13.01 -17.44 -10.47
N ASN A 531 -13.55 -18.44 -11.18
CA ASN A 531 -13.17 -19.85 -10.99
C ASN A 531 -11.66 -20.07 -11.17
N ARG A 532 -11.06 -19.53 -12.24
CA ARG A 532 -9.63 -19.68 -12.51
C ARG A 532 -8.78 -18.92 -11.50
N TRP A 533 -9.23 -17.75 -11.09
CA TRP A 533 -8.48 -16.96 -10.09
C TRP A 533 -8.52 -17.62 -8.70
N MET A 534 -9.64 -18.20 -8.30
CA MET A 534 -9.72 -19.00 -7.07
C MET A 534 -8.76 -20.19 -7.09
N GLN A 535 -8.60 -20.86 -8.25
CA GLN A 535 -7.62 -21.95 -8.40
C GLN A 535 -6.19 -21.44 -8.29
N LEU A 536 -5.87 -20.30 -8.92
CA LEU A 536 -4.55 -19.67 -8.82
C LEU A 536 -4.22 -19.30 -7.37
N SER A 537 -5.20 -18.80 -6.63
CA SER A 537 -5.01 -18.34 -5.25
C SER A 537 -4.70 -19.47 -4.26
N ALA A 538 -4.85 -20.75 -4.66
CA ALA A 538 -4.32 -21.89 -3.91
C ALA A 538 -2.78 -21.84 -3.72
N PHE A 539 -2.10 -21.01 -4.51
CA PHE A 539 -0.64 -20.87 -4.51
C PHE A 539 -0.17 -19.51 -4.00
N VAL A 540 -1.06 -18.72 -3.43
CA VAL A 540 -0.79 -17.37 -2.94
C VAL A 540 -0.91 -17.34 -1.42
N PRO A 541 0.08 -16.80 -0.69
CA PRO A 541 0.07 -16.81 0.78
C PRO A 541 -1.09 -16.06 1.41
N PHE A 542 -1.50 -14.92 0.85
CA PHE A 542 -2.67 -14.18 1.30
C PHE A 542 -3.83 -14.40 0.32
N TYR A 543 -4.84 -15.15 0.73
CA TYR A 543 -5.97 -15.57 -0.09
C TYR A 543 -7.25 -14.84 0.31
N ARG A 544 -7.48 -13.66 -0.27
CA ARG A 544 -8.67 -12.84 -0.02
C ARG A 544 -9.52 -12.68 -1.28
N ASN A 545 -10.85 -12.87 -1.15
CA ASN A 545 -11.83 -12.36 -2.09
C ASN A 545 -12.33 -11.01 -1.59
N HIS A 546 -12.23 -9.99 -2.42
CA HIS A 546 -12.64 -8.63 -2.11
C HIS A 546 -13.00 -7.89 -3.39
N ASN A 547 -14.08 -7.09 -3.38
CA ASN A 547 -14.45 -6.23 -4.50
C ASN A 547 -15.08 -4.93 -4.04
N GLN A 548 -15.09 -3.98 -4.98
CA GLN A 548 -15.59 -2.64 -4.75
C GLN A 548 -17.12 -2.60 -4.66
N ARG A 549 -17.58 -1.56 -4.04
CA ARG A 549 -18.93 -1.11 -4.03
C ARG A 549 -19.44 -0.78 -5.44
N GLY A 550 -20.71 -1.09 -5.72
CA GLY A 550 -21.31 -0.91 -7.03
C GLY A 550 -21.02 -2.03 -8.03
N ALA A 551 -19.98 -2.84 -7.81
CA ALA A 551 -19.77 -4.07 -8.57
C ALA A 551 -20.80 -5.16 -8.18
N LEU A 552 -21.01 -6.11 -9.07
CA LEU A 552 -21.79 -7.31 -8.74
C LEU A 552 -21.08 -8.14 -7.67
N SER A 553 -21.86 -8.73 -6.79
CA SER A 553 -21.37 -9.64 -5.77
C SER A 553 -20.58 -10.80 -6.40
N GLN A 554 -19.45 -11.17 -5.82
CA GLN A 554 -18.52 -12.18 -6.37
C GLN A 554 -18.09 -13.22 -5.34
N GLU A 555 -18.74 -13.27 -4.20
CA GLU A 555 -18.46 -14.27 -3.17
C GLU A 555 -18.57 -15.68 -3.76
N PRO A 556 -17.68 -16.60 -3.37
CA PRO A 556 -17.51 -17.86 -4.10
C PRO A 556 -18.74 -18.79 -4.08
N TYR A 557 -19.67 -18.64 -3.14
CA TYR A 557 -20.91 -19.41 -3.10
C TYR A 557 -21.88 -19.08 -4.25
N ARG A 558 -21.62 -18.01 -5.00
CA ARG A 558 -22.50 -17.48 -6.03
C ARG A 558 -22.62 -18.39 -7.26
N TRP A 559 -21.58 -19.17 -7.55
CA TRP A 559 -21.54 -20.15 -8.63
C TRP A 559 -21.01 -21.48 -8.11
N ASP A 560 -21.66 -22.57 -8.47
CA ASP A 560 -21.25 -23.92 -8.03
C ASP A 560 -19.82 -24.25 -8.45
N SER A 561 -19.42 -23.84 -9.65
CA SER A 561 -18.08 -24.07 -10.16
C SER A 561 -17.00 -23.30 -9.38
N VAL A 562 -17.29 -22.05 -9.00
CA VAL A 562 -16.40 -21.21 -8.18
C VAL A 562 -16.34 -21.75 -6.77
N ALA A 563 -17.48 -22.14 -6.18
CA ALA A 563 -17.52 -22.77 -4.86
C ALA A 563 -16.66 -24.05 -4.79
N ASN A 564 -16.73 -24.88 -5.85
CA ASN A 564 -15.90 -26.09 -5.96
C ASN A 564 -14.40 -25.75 -6.08
N ALA A 565 -14.04 -24.77 -6.90
CA ALA A 565 -12.66 -24.28 -7.04
C ALA A 565 -12.12 -23.76 -5.71
N THR A 566 -12.90 -22.95 -5.00
CA THR A 566 -12.52 -22.37 -3.70
C THR A 566 -12.30 -23.45 -2.65
N ARG A 567 -13.22 -24.43 -2.52
CA ARG A 567 -13.03 -25.56 -1.59
C ARG A 567 -11.77 -26.36 -1.90
N THR A 568 -11.49 -26.60 -3.18
CA THR A 568 -10.29 -27.30 -3.63
C THR A 568 -9.02 -26.51 -3.32
N ALA A 569 -9.04 -25.20 -3.57
CA ALA A 569 -7.93 -24.31 -3.26
C ALA A 569 -7.62 -24.29 -1.76
N ILE A 570 -8.64 -24.12 -0.91
CA ILE A 570 -8.49 -24.13 0.55
C ILE A 570 -7.94 -25.48 1.03
N ALA A 571 -8.49 -26.60 0.55
CA ALA A 571 -7.97 -27.92 0.89
C ALA A 571 -6.51 -28.11 0.47
N THR A 572 -6.12 -27.58 -0.71
CA THR A 572 -4.75 -27.63 -1.19
C THR A 572 -3.79 -26.88 -0.28
N ILE A 573 -4.17 -25.68 0.18
CA ILE A 573 -3.39 -24.88 1.13
C ILE A 573 -3.26 -25.62 2.46
N LEU A 574 -4.35 -26.17 2.99
CA LEU A 574 -4.37 -26.86 4.29
C LEU A 574 -3.67 -28.23 4.29
N ASP A 575 -3.69 -28.94 3.16
CA ASP A 575 -3.01 -30.24 3.03
C ASP A 575 -1.50 -30.13 2.79
N TRP A 576 -1.05 -28.97 2.34
CA TRP A 576 0.36 -28.74 2.05
C TRP A 576 1.28 -28.92 3.25
N PRO A 577 0.98 -28.39 4.46
CA PRO A 577 1.77 -28.63 5.66
C PRO A 577 1.67 -30.06 6.22
N ARG A 578 0.59 -30.80 5.87
CA ARG A 578 0.35 -32.17 6.35
C ARG A 578 1.02 -33.25 5.52
N ARG A 579 1.59 -32.90 4.36
CA ARG A 579 2.38 -33.89 3.61
C ARG A 579 3.65 -34.17 4.42
N PRO A 580 3.86 -35.40 4.88
CA PRO A 580 5.05 -35.69 5.68
C PRO A 580 6.29 -35.34 4.86
N CYS A 581 7.10 -34.41 5.36
CA CYS A 581 8.46 -34.21 4.90
C CYS A 581 9.25 -35.48 5.28
N ASN A 582 9.14 -36.53 4.48
CA ASN A 582 9.76 -37.81 4.78
C ASN A 582 11.27 -37.85 4.53
N THR A 583 11.85 -36.74 4.04
CA THR A 583 13.30 -36.65 3.88
C THR A 583 13.75 -35.17 3.98
N SER A 584 14.99 -34.93 4.40
CA SER A 584 15.64 -33.61 4.36
C SER A 584 15.58 -32.95 2.98
N VAL A 585 15.45 -33.74 1.92
CA VAL A 585 15.29 -33.29 0.53
C VAL A 585 13.92 -32.63 0.28
N ASP A 586 12.87 -33.04 1.00
CA ASP A 586 11.53 -32.48 0.80
C ASP A 586 11.39 -31.11 1.50
N SER A 587 12.07 -30.89 2.63
CA SER A 587 12.13 -29.58 3.27
C SER A 587 12.92 -28.57 2.41
N GLU A 588 14.03 -28.98 1.82
CA GLU A 588 14.80 -28.15 0.89
C GLU A 588 14.01 -27.84 -0.39
N ARG A 589 13.25 -28.82 -0.93
CA ARG A 589 12.38 -28.61 -2.08
C ARG A 589 11.20 -27.71 -1.76
N PHE A 590 10.68 -27.78 -0.54
CA PHE A 590 9.62 -26.88 -0.10
C PHE A 590 10.15 -25.43 -0.06
N HIS A 591 11.26 -25.21 0.61
CA HIS A 591 11.90 -23.90 0.71
C HIS A 591 12.36 -23.35 -0.64
N SER A 592 12.89 -24.20 -1.51
CA SER A 592 13.35 -23.78 -2.85
C SER A 592 12.22 -23.50 -3.84
N ARG A 593 11.07 -24.17 -3.70
CA ARG A 593 9.94 -24.02 -4.62
C ARG A 593 9.16 -22.73 -4.44
N TRP A 594 9.15 -22.21 -3.20
CA TRP A 594 8.34 -21.04 -2.87
C TRP A 594 9.17 -19.81 -2.51
N ASN A 595 10.50 -19.98 -2.38
CA ASN A 595 11.38 -18.94 -1.86
C ASN A 595 10.80 -18.26 -0.60
N ILE A 596 10.05 -19.03 0.22
CA ILE A 596 9.51 -18.59 1.49
C ILE A 596 10.33 -19.29 2.60
N PRO A 597 11.59 -18.90 2.83
CA PRO A 597 12.45 -19.59 3.81
C PRO A 597 11.97 -19.40 5.25
N TRP A 598 10.99 -18.52 5.49
CA TRP A 598 10.81 -17.92 6.80
C TRP A 598 9.40 -18.02 7.39
N THR A 599 8.43 -18.58 6.66
CA THR A 599 7.02 -18.56 7.11
C THR A 599 6.51 -19.84 7.74
N TRP A 600 7.27 -20.94 7.69
CA TRP A 600 6.84 -22.21 8.24
C TRP A 600 7.82 -22.72 9.30
N PRO A 601 7.42 -22.80 10.58
CA PRO A 601 8.21 -23.50 11.59
C PRO A 601 8.22 -24.99 11.30
N SER A 602 9.39 -25.61 11.42
CA SER A 602 9.53 -27.08 11.48
C SER A 602 8.74 -27.72 12.65
N ASP A 603 8.18 -26.90 13.55
CA ASP A 603 7.57 -27.30 14.82
C ASP A 603 6.03 -27.30 14.78
N LEU A 604 5.41 -27.15 13.61
CA LEU A 604 3.98 -27.39 13.39
C LEU A 604 3.73 -28.75 12.71
N ALA A 605 4.66 -29.70 12.89
CA ALA A 605 4.42 -31.13 12.62
C ALA A 605 3.77 -31.79 13.82
#